data_210243d60b58a02614064c10a19a834f
#
_entry.id   210243d60b58a02614064c10a19a834f
#
_cell.length_a   1.000
_cell.length_b   1.000
_cell.length_c   1.000
_cell.angle_alpha   90.00
_cell.angle_beta   90.00
_cell.angle_gamma   90.00
#
_symmetry.space_group_name_H-M   'P 1'
#
loop_
_entity.id
_entity.type
_entity.pdbx_description
1 polymer ?
#
loop_
_entity_poly.entity_id
_entity_poly.type
_entity_poly.pdbx_seq_one_letter_code
_entity_poly.pdbx_strand_id
1 'polypeptide(L)'
;MIALFGESGSGKDFALRELLQTSFGQVNLFRVVSYTTRPMRKGEEAGVNYHFLPTAADFFAKDLIEHAEFRNWLYGSTIDNLRHDKINIGIYDIRRIQQIIKNENIECYPIYIKSSDKTRLLRQLEREESPDCDEIIRRFIADKKDFVPVVYNTTGFDFVTIENNDNKFTLLNDIISYIKENILIP
;
A
#
# COMPACT_ATOMS: atom_id res chain seq x y z
N MET A 1 2.45 -7.52 -10.27
CA MET A 1 2.42 -7.10 -8.85
C MET A 1 1.23 -6.19 -8.60
N ILE A 2 0.49 -6.35 -7.50
CA ILE A 2 -0.62 -5.47 -7.11
C ILE A 2 -0.10 -4.38 -6.18
N ALA A 3 -0.33 -3.12 -6.54
CA ALA A 3 0.04 -1.96 -5.75
C ALA A 3 -1.22 -1.30 -5.16
N LEU A 4 -1.54 -1.59 -3.89
CA LEU A 4 -2.63 -0.91 -3.20
C LEU A 4 -2.18 0.50 -2.79
N PHE A 5 -3.00 1.49 -3.10
CA PHE A 5 -2.75 2.86 -2.67
C PHE A 5 -4.06 3.58 -2.29
N GLY A 6 -3.94 4.69 -1.60
CA GLY A 6 -5.10 5.44 -1.12
C GLY A 6 -4.72 6.27 0.09
N GLU A 7 -5.56 7.23 0.40
CA GLU A 7 -5.34 8.17 1.51
C GLU A 7 -5.39 7.46 2.88
N SER A 8 -4.93 8.14 3.90
CA SER A 8 -5.03 7.71 5.30
C SER A 8 -6.50 7.45 5.68
N GLY A 9 -6.78 6.32 6.32
CA GLY A 9 -8.14 5.93 6.67
C GLY A 9 -8.97 5.31 5.54
N SER A 10 -8.44 5.17 4.30
CA SER A 10 -9.18 4.55 3.19
C SER A 10 -9.40 3.04 3.35
N GLY A 11 -8.62 2.37 4.22
CA GLY A 11 -8.78 0.94 4.51
C GLY A 11 -7.84 0.01 3.76
N LYS A 12 -6.80 0.51 3.07
CA LYS A 12 -5.83 -0.32 2.34
C LYS A 12 -5.08 -1.33 3.23
N ASP A 13 -4.69 -0.91 4.46
CA ASP A 13 -4.02 -1.82 5.41
C ASP A 13 -4.96 -2.96 5.86
N PHE A 14 -6.23 -2.62 6.09
CA PHE A 14 -7.27 -3.58 6.38
C PHE A 14 -7.45 -4.53 5.19
N ALA A 15 -7.61 -3.99 3.97
CA ALA A 15 -7.80 -4.78 2.77
C ALA A 15 -6.65 -5.78 2.56
N LEU A 16 -5.39 -5.32 2.65
CA LEU A 16 -4.22 -6.19 2.51
C LEU A 16 -4.22 -7.32 3.54
N ARG A 17 -4.44 -6.99 4.83
CA ARG A 17 -4.46 -7.97 5.90
C ARG A 17 -5.54 -9.04 5.69
N GLU A 18 -6.76 -8.61 5.45
CA GLU A 18 -7.90 -9.53 5.29
C GLU A 18 -7.81 -10.36 3.99
N LEU A 19 -7.36 -9.77 2.87
CA LEU A 19 -7.14 -10.50 1.63
C LEU A 19 -6.19 -11.69 1.83
N LEU A 20 -5.09 -11.49 2.56
CA LEU A 20 -4.11 -12.55 2.85
C LEU A 20 -4.68 -13.67 3.74
N GLN A 21 -5.74 -13.42 4.50
CA GLN A 21 -6.42 -14.43 5.32
C GLN A 21 -7.49 -15.21 4.55
N THR A 22 -7.95 -14.73 3.39
CA THR A 22 -8.90 -15.48 2.55
C THR A 22 -8.25 -16.73 1.98
N SER A 23 -9.07 -17.77 1.68
CA SER A 23 -8.59 -18.97 0.97
C SER A 23 -7.92 -18.61 -0.36
N PHE A 24 -8.47 -17.61 -1.07
CA PHE A 24 -7.88 -17.10 -2.30
C PHE A 24 -6.49 -16.48 -2.05
N GLY A 25 -6.37 -15.64 -1.03
CA GLY A 25 -5.12 -14.96 -0.69
C GLY A 25 -4.01 -15.91 -0.24
N GLN A 26 -4.33 -16.89 0.59
CA GLN A 26 -3.37 -17.89 1.07
C GLN A 26 -2.75 -18.71 -0.09
N VAL A 27 -3.56 -19.00 -1.12
CA VAL A 27 -3.09 -19.75 -2.30
C VAL A 27 -2.35 -18.85 -3.28
N ASN A 28 -2.87 -17.66 -3.58
CA ASN A 28 -2.44 -16.88 -4.74
C ASN A 28 -1.59 -15.66 -4.40
N LEU A 29 -1.71 -15.08 -3.19
CA LEU A 29 -1.06 -13.81 -2.87
C LEU A 29 0.19 -13.98 -2.01
N PHE A 30 1.13 -13.08 -2.22
CA PHE A 30 2.31 -12.94 -1.36
C PHE A 30 2.50 -11.46 -0.99
N ARG A 31 2.53 -11.17 0.31
CA ARG A 31 2.78 -9.82 0.81
C ARG A 31 4.23 -9.42 0.59
N VAL A 32 4.44 -8.32 -0.11
CA VAL A 32 5.76 -7.70 -0.21
C VAL A 32 6.05 -6.95 1.09
N VAL A 33 7.12 -7.33 1.77
CA VAL A 33 7.60 -6.67 2.99
C VAL A 33 8.73 -5.71 2.62
N SER A 34 8.45 -4.41 2.67
CA SER A 34 9.43 -3.38 2.31
C SER A 34 10.53 -3.23 3.37
N TYR A 35 11.69 -2.72 2.95
CA TYR A 35 12.74 -2.22 3.83
C TYR A 35 12.42 -0.81 4.32
N THR A 36 12.90 -0.46 5.52
CA THR A 36 12.82 0.90 6.05
C THR A 36 13.97 1.22 7.01
N THR A 37 14.42 2.48 7.00
CA THR A 37 15.36 2.99 8.01
C THR A 37 14.67 3.55 9.26
N ARG A 38 13.33 3.57 9.26
CA ARG A 38 12.56 3.97 10.43
C ARG A 38 12.74 2.96 11.58
N PRO A 39 12.95 3.44 12.82
CA PRO A 39 12.93 2.56 13.97
C PRO A 39 11.61 1.79 14.10
N MET A 40 11.71 0.54 14.54
CA MET A 40 10.54 -0.31 14.80
C MET A 40 9.68 0.29 15.92
N ARG A 41 8.36 0.32 15.73
CA ARG A 41 7.40 0.80 16.72
C ARG A 41 6.96 -0.34 17.65
N LYS A 42 6.39 0.03 18.79
CA LYS A 42 5.76 -0.95 19.69
C LYS A 42 4.66 -1.74 18.97
N GLY A 43 4.72 -3.04 19.02
CA GLY A 43 3.77 -3.94 18.37
C GLY A 43 4.07 -4.26 16.90
N GLU A 44 5.18 -3.74 16.35
CA GLU A 44 5.67 -4.18 15.04
C GLU A 44 6.66 -5.34 15.20
N GLU A 45 6.78 -6.15 14.16
CA GLU A 45 7.66 -7.31 14.08
C GLU A 45 8.53 -7.22 12.81
N ALA A 46 9.84 -7.43 12.97
CA ALA A 46 10.79 -7.44 11.87
C ALA A 46 10.51 -8.61 10.92
N GLY A 47 10.56 -8.34 9.62
CA GLY A 47 10.23 -9.33 8.58
C GLY A 47 8.72 -9.54 8.37
N VAL A 48 7.87 -9.00 9.26
CA VAL A 48 6.40 -9.04 9.11
C VAL A 48 5.87 -7.68 8.69
N ASN A 49 6.21 -6.62 9.42
CA ASN A 49 5.77 -5.26 9.09
C ASN A 49 6.72 -4.60 8.09
N TYR A 50 8.01 -4.65 8.39
CA TYR A 50 9.12 -4.15 7.59
C TYR A 50 10.40 -4.95 7.85
N HIS A 51 11.34 -4.90 6.91
CA HIS A 51 12.74 -5.19 7.16
C HIS A 51 13.41 -3.91 7.65
N PHE A 52 13.63 -3.80 8.97
CA PHE A 52 14.20 -2.60 9.58
C PHE A 52 15.72 -2.57 9.39
N LEU A 53 16.23 -1.49 8.82
CA LEU A 53 17.66 -1.27 8.58
C LEU A 53 18.18 -0.14 9.47
N PRO A 54 19.40 -0.27 10.02
CA PRO A 54 19.92 0.71 10.97
C PRO A 54 20.33 2.03 10.31
N THR A 55 20.76 2.01 9.04
CA THR A 55 21.29 3.20 8.36
C THR A 55 20.77 3.36 6.93
N ALA A 56 20.90 4.58 6.39
CA ALA A 56 20.65 4.85 4.98
C ALA A 56 21.66 4.13 4.06
N ALA A 57 22.90 3.91 4.52
CA ALA A 57 23.89 3.16 3.76
C ALA A 57 23.45 1.71 3.57
N ASP A 58 22.96 1.06 4.63
CA ASP A 58 22.43 -0.32 4.54
C ASP A 58 21.21 -0.40 3.61
N PHE A 59 20.41 0.67 3.55
CA PHE A 59 19.25 0.76 2.67
C PHE A 59 19.67 0.88 1.21
N PHE A 60 20.56 1.81 0.88
CA PHE A 60 21.03 2.00 -0.50
C PHE A 60 22.01 0.92 -0.99
N ALA A 61 22.51 0.05 -0.11
CA ALA A 61 23.23 -1.15 -0.50
C ALA A 61 22.31 -2.25 -1.06
N LYS A 62 20.97 -2.08 -1.00
CA LYS A 62 19.99 -3.01 -1.57
C LYS A 62 19.75 -2.70 -3.04
N ASP A 63 19.45 -3.74 -3.81
CA ASP A 63 18.99 -3.62 -5.20
C ASP A 63 17.49 -3.24 -5.22
N LEU A 64 17.24 -1.94 -5.10
CA LEU A 64 15.89 -1.40 -4.92
C LEU A 64 15.15 -1.27 -6.25
N ILE A 65 13.94 -1.82 -6.32
CA ILE A 65 13.02 -1.64 -7.45
C ILE A 65 12.24 -0.32 -7.35
N GLU A 66 12.10 0.19 -6.15
CA GLU A 66 11.47 1.47 -5.84
C GLU A 66 11.87 1.94 -4.45
N HIS A 67 11.85 3.26 -4.23
CA HIS A 67 12.02 3.83 -2.90
C HIS A 67 11.40 5.23 -2.80
N ALA A 68 11.10 5.62 -1.57
CA ALA A 68 10.71 6.97 -1.23
C ALA A 68 11.21 7.35 0.17
N GLU A 69 11.41 8.64 0.37
CA GLU A 69 11.64 9.21 1.69
C GLU A 69 10.34 9.80 2.24
N PHE A 70 10.04 9.47 3.49
CA PHE A 70 8.93 10.04 4.22
C PHE A 70 9.37 10.35 5.66
N ARG A 71 9.29 11.62 6.06
CA ARG A 71 9.72 12.10 7.39
C ARG A 71 11.15 11.69 7.75
N ASN A 72 12.10 11.89 6.85
CA ASN A 72 13.51 11.51 6.99
C ASN A 72 13.76 9.99 7.12
N TRP A 73 12.76 9.15 6.85
CA TRP A 73 12.90 7.70 6.82
C TRP A 73 12.73 7.19 5.40
N LEU A 74 13.60 6.27 5.02
CA LEU A 74 13.57 5.61 3.72
C LEU A 74 12.64 4.39 3.77
N TYR A 75 11.94 4.16 2.68
CA TYR A 75 11.08 2.98 2.44
C TYR A 75 11.34 2.48 1.03
N GLY A 76 11.47 1.18 0.84
CA GLY A 76 11.71 0.62 -0.49
C GLY A 76 11.58 -0.90 -0.50
N SER A 77 11.49 -1.47 -1.70
CA SER A 77 11.45 -2.92 -1.90
C SER A 77 12.49 -3.35 -2.92
N THR A 78 12.91 -4.61 -2.85
CA THR A 78 13.89 -5.21 -3.75
C THR A 78 13.26 -6.31 -4.59
N ILE A 79 13.93 -6.72 -5.66
CA ILE A 79 13.49 -7.86 -6.48
C ILE A 79 13.44 -9.15 -5.64
N ASP A 80 14.37 -9.32 -4.71
CA ASP A 80 14.45 -10.49 -3.81
C ASP A 80 13.27 -10.57 -2.83
N ASN A 81 12.53 -9.47 -2.63
CA ASN A 81 11.30 -9.46 -1.85
C ASN A 81 10.09 -10.03 -2.61
N LEU A 82 10.24 -10.33 -3.90
CA LEU A 82 9.15 -10.81 -4.73
C LEU A 82 9.17 -12.34 -4.83
N ARG A 83 7.99 -12.92 -5.00
CA ARG A 83 7.80 -14.35 -5.27
C ARG A 83 7.38 -14.54 -6.72
N HIS A 84 8.04 -15.44 -7.44
CA HIS A 84 7.71 -15.77 -8.83
C HIS A 84 6.50 -16.71 -8.96
N ASP A 85 6.22 -17.46 -7.90
CA ASP A 85 5.13 -18.45 -7.85
C ASP A 85 3.81 -17.88 -7.31
N LYS A 86 3.76 -16.57 -7.00
CA LYS A 86 2.60 -15.89 -6.43
C LYS A 86 2.40 -14.49 -6.99
N ILE A 87 1.20 -13.98 -6.84
CA ILE A 87 0.90 -12.57 -7.09
C ILE A 87 1.41 -11.74 -5.92
N ASN A 88 2.42 -10.94 -6.16
CA ASN A 88 2.97 -10.04 -5.16
C ASN A 88 2.00 -8.88 -4.91
N ILE A 89 1.73 -8.56 -3.64
CA ILE A 89 0.83 -7.47 -3.23
C ILE A 89 1.46 -6.63 -2.13
N GLY A 90 1.36 -5.30 -2.24
CA GLY A 90 1.89 -4.38 -1.24
C GLY A 90 1.14 -3.05 -1.21
N ILE A 91 1.49 -2.20 -0.24
CA ILE A 91 0.97 -0.84 -0.11
C ILE A 91 2.06 0.14 -0.50
N TYR A 92 1.74 1.03 -1.43
CA TYR A 92 2.68 1.98 -2.00
C TYR A 92 2.08 3.38 -2.06
N ASP A 93 2.92 4.40 -2.10
CA ASP A 93 2.53 5.75 -2.51
C ASP A 93 2.67 5.93 -4.04
N ILE A 94 2.10 7.01 -4.55
CA ILE A 94 2.06 7.29 -6.00
C ILE A 94 3.47 7.32 -6.62
N ARG A 95 4.45 7.90 -5.93
CA ARG A 95 5.84 8.03 -6.44
C ARG A 95 6.53 6.67 -6.55
N ARG A 96 6.28 5.78 -5.58
CA ARG A 96 6.80 4.41 -5.59
C ARG A 96 6.15 3.58 -6.70
N ILE A 97 4.85 3.73 -6.93
CA ILE A 97 4.15 3.08 -8.06
C ILE A 97 4.73 3.53 -9.39
N GLN A 98 4.99 4.84 -9.57
CA GLN A 98 5.63 5.36 -10.78
C GLN A 98 7.02 4.75 -11.04
N GLN A 99 7.79 4.43 -10.00
CA GLN A 99 9.08 3.76 -10.12
C GLN A 99 8.91 2.29 -10.50
N ILE A 100 7.97 1.57 -9.84
CA ILE A 100 7.68 0.16 -10.14
C ILE A 100 7.28 -0.02 -11.61
N ILE A 101 6.40 0.84 -12.12
CA ILE A 101 5.90 0.76 -13.51
C ILE A 101 7.01 1.01 -14.54
N LYS A 102 8.03 1.79 -14.19
CA LYS A 102 9.20 2.00 -15.06
C LYS A 102 10.14 0.79 -15.12
N ASN A 103 9.97 -0.17 -14.23
CA ASN A 103 10.76 -1.40 -14.26
C ASN A 103 10.10 -2.41 -15.20
N GLU A 104 10.68 -2.59 -16.39
CA GLU A 104 10.15 -3.45 -17.46
C GLU A 104 10.00 -4.94 -17.04
N ASN A 105 10.65 -5.35 -15.94
CA ASN A 105 10.55 -6.72 -15.43
C ASN A 105 9.37 -6.93 -14.47
N ILE A 106 8.60 -5.87 -14.16
CA ILE A 106 7.52 -5.93 -13.18
C ILE A 106 6.22 -5.40 -13.79
N GLU A 107 5.32 -6.31 -14.09
CA GLU A 107 3.95 -5.93 -14.45
C GLU A 107 3.21 -5.48 -13.18
N CYS A 108 2.78 -4.22 -13.15
CA CYS A 108 2.15 -3.57 -11.99
C CYS A 108 0.68 -3.26 -12.25
N TYR A 109 -0.17 -3.63 -11.29
CA TYR A 109 -1.61 -3.39 -11.29
C TYR A 109 -1.97 -2.47 -10.11
N PRO A 110 -2.01 -1.14 -10.29
CA PRO A 110 -2.36 -0.20 -9.24
C PRO A 110 -3.85 -0.23 -8.93
N ILE A 111 -4.20 -0.38 -7.64
CA ILE A 111 -5.57 -0.37 -7.15
C ILE A 111 -5.73 0.78 -6.14
N TYR A 112 -6.51 1.78 -6.51
CA TYR A 112 -6.86 2.90 -5.63
C TYR A 112 -8.03 2.54 -4.74
N ILE A 113 -7.77 2.44 -3.42
CA ILE A 113 -8.82 2.23 -2.42
C ILE A 113 -9.33 3.60 -1.99
N LYS A 114 -10.55 3.93 -2.43
CA LYS A 114 -11.18 5.22 -2.21
C LYS A 114 -12.22 5.14 -1.09
N SER A 115 -12.22 6.12 -0.20
CA SER A 115 -13.27 6.33 0.80
C SER A 115 -13.58 7.81 0.92
N SER A 116 -14.81 8.12 1.34
CA SER A 116 -15.22 9.51 1.59
C SER A 116 -14.39 10.14 2.70
N ASP A 117 -14.21 11.43 2.66
CA ASP A 117 -13.49 12.19 3.68
C ASP A 117 -14.07 11.95 5.09
N LYS A 118 -15.40 11.93 5.19
CA LYS A 118 -16.09 11.62 6.45
C LYS A 118 -15.72 10.24 6.97
N THR A 119 -15.79 9.22 6.12
CA THR A 119 -15.46 7.83 6.47
C THR A 119 -14.01 7.71 6.92
N ARG A 120 -13.10 8.34 6.21
CA ARG A 120 -11.65 8.33 6.52
C ARG A 120 -11.34 8.98 7.87
N LEU A 121 -11.93 10.16 8.13
CA LEU A 121 -11.74 10.87 9.40
C LEU A 121 -12.32 10.08 10.57
N LEU A 122 -13.54 9.57 10.45
CA LEU A 122 -14.16 8.75 11.50
C LEU A 122 -13.31 7.53 11.83
N ARG A 123 -12.86 6.76 10.83
CA ARG A 123 -12.01 5.59 11.04
C ARG A 123 -10.69 5.91 11.73
N GLN A 124 -10.10 7.09 11.48
CA GLN A 124 -8.87 7.51 12.14
C GLN A 124 -9.11 7.92 13.59
N LEU A 125 -10.23 8.59 13.88
CA LEU A 125 -10.62 8.98 15.25
C LEU A 125 -11.00 7.77 16.10
N GLU A 126 -11.70 6.79 15.53
CA GLU A 126 -12.17 5.58 16.24
C GLU A 126 -11.08 4.51 16.44
N ARG A 127 -9.93 4.65 15.80
CA ARG A 127 -8.87 3.63 15.84
C ARG A 127 -8.14 3.58 17.19
N GLU A 128 -8.09 4.66 17.90
CA GLU A 128 -7.38 4.81 19.17
C GLU A 128 -8.33 5.41 20.22
N GLU A 129 -8.21 4.98 21.46
CA GLU A 129 -9.03 5.47 22.57
C GLU A 129 -8.79 6.99 22.85
N SER A 130 -7.56 7.43 22.64
CA SER A 130 -7.16 8.84 22.73
C SER A 130 -6.42 9.26 21.46
N PRO A 131 -7.15 9.62 20.39
CA PRO A 131 -6.55 9.92 19.11
C PRO A 131 -5.79 11.26 19.13
N ASP A 132 -4.61 11.28 18.51
CA ASP A 132 -3.89 12.51 18.20
C ASP A 132 -4.58 13.24 17.04
N CYS A 133 -5.51 14.16 17.39
CA CYS A 133 -6.30 14.91 16.42
C CYS A 133 -5.42 15.79 15.50
N ASP A 134 -4.37 16.41 16.04
CA ASP A 134 -3.48 17.26 15.26
C ASP A 134 -2.75 16.45 14.18
N GLU A 135 -2.26 15.26 14.53
CA GLU A 135 -1.63 14.36 13.56
C GLU A 135 -2.63 13.83 12.53
N ILE A 136 -3.87 13.53 12.93
CA ILE A 136 -4.95 13.11 12.00
C ILE A 136 -5.25 14.21 10.99
N ILE A 137 -5.44 15.46 11.47
CA ILE A 137 -5.70 16.62 10.60
C ILE A 137 -4.50 16.88 9.68
N ARG A 138 -3.30 16.84 10.22
CA ARG A 138 -2.08 17.04 9.43
C ARG A 138 -1.98 16.02 8.29
N ARG A 139 -2.25 14.73 8.58
CA ARG A 139 -2.27 13.66 7.54
C ARG A 139 -3.36 13.91 6.52
N PHE A 140 -4.54 14.28 6.96
CA PHE A 140 -5.67 14.54 6.08
C PHE A 140 -5.37 15.67 5.08
N ILE A 141 -4.74 16.76 5.55
CA ILE A 141 -4.33 17.88 4.68
C ILE A 141 -3.19 17.45 3.72
N ALA A 142 -2.23 16.65 4.19
CA ALA A 142 -1.18 16.11 3.34
C ALA A 142 -1.75 15.22 2.23
N ASP A 143 -2.65 14.29 2.58
CA ASP A 143 -3.34 13.43 1.62
C ASP A 143 -4.06 14.25 0.53
N LYS A 144 -4.75 15.34 0.91
CA LYS A 144 -5.43 16.22 -0.06
C LYS A 144 -4.49 16.80 -1.11
N LYS A 145 -3.22 17.04 -0.77
CA LYS A 145 -2.18 17.51 -1.70
C LYS A 145 -1.60 16.37 -2.52
N ASP A 146 -1.25 15.27 -1.84
CA ASP A 146 -0.56 14.13 -2.45
C ASP A 146 -1.46 13.39 -3.46
N PHE A 147 -2.78 13.42 -3.26
CA PHE A 147 -3.76 12.76 -4.15
C PHE A 147 -4.38 13.68 -5.21
N VAL A 148 -3.91 14.93 -5.36
CA VAL A 148 -4.28 15.81 -6.49
C VAL A 148 -4.09 15.10 -7.84
N PRO A 149 -2.97 14.39 -8.12
CA PRO A 149 -2.81 13.68 -9.38
C PRO A 149 -3.88 12.61 -9.65
N VAL A 150 -4.39 11.95 -8.61
CA VAL A 150 -5.48 10.95 -8.74
C VAL A 150 -6.78 11.63 -9.12
N VAL A 151 -7.12 12.76 -8.47
CA VAL A 151 -8.35 13.52 -8.74
C VAL A 151 -8.39 14.03 -10.19
N TYR A 152 -7.26 14.49 -10.72
CA TYR A 152 -7.17 15.05 -12.08
C TYR A 152 -6.65 14.04 -13.12
N ASN A 153 -6.51 12.76 -12.76
CA ASN A 153 -5.97 11.69 -13.61
C ASN A 153 -4.61 12.04 -14.24
N THR A 154 -3.72 12.59 -13.45
CA THR A 154 -2.35 13.00 -13.84
C THR A 154 -1.26 12.22 -13.11
N THR A 155 -1.58 11.00 -12.67
CA THR A 155 -0.64 10.11 -11.98
C THR A 155 0.51 9.63 -12.87
N GLY A 156 0.29 9.62 -14.20
CA GLY A 156 1.23 9.06 -15.17
C GLY A 156 1.16 7.53 -15.28
N PHE A 157 0.11 6.93 -14.72
CA PHE A 157 -0.19 5.50 -14.84
C PHE A 157 -1.69 5.23 -14.70
N ASP A 158 -2.14 4.12 -15.29
CA ASP A 158 -3.52 3.65 -15.17
C ASP A 158 -3.74 2.93 -13.84
N PHE A 159 -4.93 3.05 -13.28
CA PHE A 159 -5.34 2.39 -12.06
C PHE A 159 -6.83 2.10 -12.03
N VAL A 160 -7.23 1.07 -11.29
CA VAL A 160 -8.64 0.84 -10.98
C VAL A 160 -8.99 1.48 -9.65
N THR A 161 -10.19 2.04 -9.54
CA THR A 161 -10.74 2.57 -8.29
C THR A 161 -11.72 1.59 -7.69
N ILE A 162 -11.51 1.22 -6.42
CA ILE A 162 -12.43 0.41 -5.64
C ILE A 162 -12.90 1.22 -4.43
N GLU A 163 -14.21 1.40 -4.32
CA GLU A 163 -14.83 2.18 -3.24
C GLU A 163 -14.91 1.36 -1.95
N ASN A 164 -14.61 2.02 -0.82
CA ASN A 164 -14.67 1.42 0.52
C ASN A 164 -15.35 2.36 1.52
N ASN A 165 -16.63 2.61 1.31
CA ASN A 165 -17.41 3.46 2.20
C ASN A 165 -18.17 2.67 3.28
N ASP A 166 -18.85 1.57 2.93
CA ASP A 166 -19.90 0.99 3.77
C ASP A 166 -19.73 -0.50 4.11
N ASN A 167 -19.08 -1.32 3.25
CA ASN A 167 -19.04 -2.76 3.46
C ASN A 167 -17.66 -3.37 3.21
N LYS A 168 -17.07 -3.91 4.27
CA LYS A 168 -15.75 -4.56 4.23
C LYS A 168 -15.71 -5.80 3.33
N PHE A 169 -16.81 -6.56 3.24
CA PHE A 169 -16.88 -7.76 2.39
C PHE A 169 -16.93 -7.40 0.90
N THR A 170 -17.64 -6.32 0.55
CA THR A 170 -17.67 -5.83 -0.83
C THR A 170 -16.28 -5.46 -1.31
N LEU A 171 -15.51 -4.71 -0.51
CA LEU A 171 -14.13 -4.34 -0.82
C LEU A 171 -13.26 -5.53 -1.18
N LEU A 172 -13.29 -6.61 -0.37
CA LEU A 172 -12.45 -7.78 -0.60
C LEU A 172 -12.89 -8.54 -1.86
N ASN A 173 -14.20 -8.70 -2.06
CA ASN A 173 -14.75 -9.36 -3.24
C ASN A 173 -14.42 -8.59 -4.52
N ASP A 174 -14.52 -7.27 -4.52
CA ASP A 174 -14.21 -6.44 -5.68
C ASP A 174 -12.72 -6.54 -6.05
N ILE A 175 -11.82 -6.53 -5.04
CA ILE A 175 -10.39 -6.74 -5.28
C ILE A 175 -10.13 -8.14 -5.84
N ILE A 176 -10.72 -9.19 -5.26
CA ILE A 176 -10.54 -10.58 -5.72
C ILE A 176 -11.08 -10.76 -7.15
N SER A 177 -12.24 -10.17 -7.46
CA SER A 177 -12.82 -10.21 -8.81
C SER A 177 -11.91 -9.54 -9.83
N TYR A 178 -11.44 -8.35 -9.51
CA TYR A 178 -10.46 -7.64 -10.36
C TYR A 178 -9.21 -8.48 -10.63
N ILE A 179 -8.64 -9.12 -9.59
CA ILE A 179 -7.46 -9.99 -9.74
C ILE A 179 -7.75 -11.16 -10.67
N LYS A 180 -8.89 -11.82 -10.50
CA LYS A 180 -9.28 -12.97 -11.33
C LYS A 180 -9.49 -12.60 -12.79
N GLU A 181 -10.07 -11.44 -13.04
CA GLU A 181 -10.42 -10.98 -14.39
C GLU A 181 -9.23 -10.40 -15.16
N ASN A 182 -8.24 -9.83 -14.47
CA ASN A 182 -7.18 -9.07 -15.12
C ASN A 182 -5.76 -9.65 -14.93
N ILE A 183 -5.54 -10.52 -13.94
CA ILE A 183 -4.21 -11.03 -13.60
C ILE A 183 -4.12 -12.54 -13.72
N LEU A 184 -5.19 -13.27 -13.38
CA LEU A 184 -5.27 -14.72 -13.44
C LEU A 184 -5.98 -15.22 -14.71
N ILE A 185 -5.92 -14.50 -15.81
CA ILE A 185 -6.45 -14.97 -17.08
C ILE A 185 -5.62 -16.21 -17.49
N PRO A 186 -6.26 -17.37 -17.77
CA PRO A 186 -5.58 -18.58 -18.17
C PRO A 186 -4.92 -18.47 -19.55
#